data_adbad5e566cdb5e2f986053298083a7d
#
_entry.id   adbad5e566cdb5e2f986053298083a7d
#
_cell.length_a   1.000
_cell.length_b   1.000
_cell.length_c   1.000
_cell.angle_alpha   90.00
_cell.angle_beta   90.00
_cell.angle_gamma   90.00
#
_symmetry.space_group_name_H-M   'P 1'
#
loop_
_entity.id
_entity.type
_entity.pdbx_description
1 polymer ?
#
loop_
_entity_poly.entity_id
_entity_poly.type
_entity_poly.pdbx_seq_one_letter_code
_entity_poly.pdbx_strand_id
1 'polypeptide(L)'
;MLKKLLLVATLTGLSGAVFADETPASPFGLSVTGTAALTSDYRFRGVTQTFNDPAVQAGFVLSHESGAYAGVWGSNVDFGGTAHIELDPYIGYATTLDSFANKPVLDVGLWYYAYPSESDLNWLELYGKLTFKDVLVQGASLLTAVNYTNDFVGLDKDAWYLNATYSVPFGTTGFGGVAALGYTQADEYDFGGGDDHYVDWKAGVTYSFASVSGLTAELAAIGTDIDTDTMTDLSKRGVETGAVFTLTKAF
;
A
#
# COMPACT_ATOMS: atom_id res chain seq x y z
N MET A 1 4.90 32.32 -7.33
CA MET A 1 3.90 31.62 -6.50
C MET A 1 4.18 30.15 -6.65
N LEU A 2 4.89 29.56 -5.68
CA LEU A 2 5.20 28.13 -5.66
C LEU A 2 3.91 27.37 -5.33
N LYS A 3 3.40 26.57 -6.28
CA LYS A 3 2.35 25.59 -6.00
C LYS A 3 2.98 24.48 -5.15
N LYS A 4 2.75 24.53 -3.85
CA LYS A 4 3.16 23.49 -2.91
C LYS A 4 2.33 22.23 -3.20
N LEU A 5 2.97 21.18 -3.68
CA LEU A 5 2.36 19.86 -3.86
C LEU A 5 2.36 19.17 -2.48
N LEU A 6 1.20 19.01 -1.86
CA LEU A 6 1.03 18.07 -0.75
C LEU A 6 1.08 16.65 -1.32
N LEU A 7 2.08 15.90 -0.91
CA LEU A 7 2.22 14.49 -1.23
C LEU A 7 1.63 13.67 -0.09
N VAL A 8 0.55 12.95 -0.37
CA VAL A 8 0.03 11.95 0.57
C VAL A 8 0.82 10.66 0.35
N ALA A 9 1.45 10.15 1.40
CA ALA A 9 2.09 8.84 1.38
C ALA A 9 1.05 7.78 0.99
N THR A 10 1.32 7.09 -0.12
CA THR A 10 0.44 6.01 -0.59
C THR A 10 0.67 4.78 0.28
N LEU A 11 -0.31 4.45 1.09
CA LEU A 11 -0.43 3.16 1.76
C LEU A 11 -0.31 2.01 0.75
N THR A 12 0.50 1.02 1.07
CA THR A 12 0.69 -0.18 0.25
C THR A 12 -0.65 -0.87 0.02
N GLY A 13 -1.14 -0.82 -1.21
CA GLY A 13 -2.40 -1.46 -1.61
C GLY A 13 -3.48 -0.54 -2.18
N LEU A 14 -3.41 0.77 -1.95
CA LEU A 14 -4.37 1.73 -2.50
C LEU A 14 -3.70 2.57 -3.59
N SER A 15 -3.87 2.16 -4.83
CA SER A 15 -3.45 2.91 -6.01
C SER A 15 -4.38 4.09 -6.23
N GLY A 16 -4.03 5.22 -5.69
CA GLY A 16 -4.70 6.49 -5.95
C GLY A 16 -3.99 7.60 -5.21
N ALA A 17 -3.32 8.48 -5.93
CA ALA A 17 -2.88 9.74 -5.35
C ALA A 17 -4.13 10.54 -4.97
N VAL A 18 -4.52 10.47 -3.71
CA VAL A 18 -5.60 11.30 -3.18
C VAL A 18 -5.01 12.68 -2.97
N PHE A 19 -5.32 13.59 -3.90
CA PHE A 19 -5.09 15.01 -3.68
C PHE A 19 -6.19 15.47 -2.72
N ALA A 20 -5.86 15.64 -1.44
CA ALA A 20 -6.73 16.37 -0.53
C ALA A 20 -6.88 17.80 -1.06
N ASP A 21 -8.10 18.29 -1.07
CA ASP A 21 -8.43 19.69 -1.32
C ASP A 21 -7.58 20.57 -0.39
N GLU A 22 -7.15 21.77 -0.83
CA GLU A 22 -6.22 22.62 -0.08
C GLU A 22 -6.77 22.90 1.32
N THR A 23 -6.32 22.15 2.32
CA THR A 23 -6.54 22.52 3.71
C THR A 23 -5.78 23.84 3.98
N PRO A 24 -6.39 24.82 4.66
CA PRO A 24 -5.71 26.05 5.02
C PRO A 24 -4.40 25.73 5.75
N ALA A 25 -3.28 26.29 5.29
CA ALA A 25 -2.00 26.07 5.93
C ALA A 25 -2.10 26.38 7.43
N SER A 26 -1.87 25.36 8.25
CA SER A 26 -1.76 25.55 9.69
C SER A 26 -0.65 26.56 9.99
N PRO A 27 -0.77 27.39 11.05
CA PRO A 27 0.29 28.32 11.47
C PRO A 27 1.63 27.64 11.71
N PHE A 28 1.64 26.32 11.89
CA PHE A 28 2.83 25.50 12.13
C PHE A 28 3.29 24.70 10.88
N GLY A 29 2.71 24.95 9.69
CA GLY A 29 3.02 24.16 8.48
C GLY A 29 2.57 22.70 8.54
N LEU A 30 1.63 22.38 9.43
CA LEU A 30 1.09 21.02 9.62
C LEU A 30 -0.21 20.83 8.84
N SER A 31 -0.42 19.65 8.32
CA SER A 31 -1.69 19.19 7.72
C SER A 31 -1.98 17.76 8.17
N VAL A 32 -3.27 17.46 8.31
CA VAL A 32 -3.76 16.11 8.61
C VAL A 32 -4.59 15.63 7.45
N THR A 33 -4.30 14.42 7.00
CA THR A 33 -5.08 13.72 5.98
C THR A 33 -5.44 12.34 6.51
N GLY A 34 -6.45 11.71 5.94
CA GLY A 34 -6.84 10.38 6.35
C GLY A 34 -7.51 9.60 5.24
N THR A 35 -7.61 8.30 5.46
CA THR A 35 -8.34 7.37 4.60
C THR A 35 -9.19 6.44 5.45
N ALA A 36 -10.34 6.04 4.91
CA ALA A 36 -11.11 4.91 5.41
C ALA A 36 -11.48 4.03 4.21
N ALA A 37 -11.37 2.71 4.35
CA ALA A 37 -11.69 1.78 3.30
C ALA A 37 -12.50 0.58 3.82
N LEU A 38 -13.34 0.05 2.92
CA LEU A 38 -13.98 -1.25 3.06
C LEU A 38 -13.48 -2.10 1.88
N THR A 39 -12.89 -3.23 2.18
CA THR A 39 -12.42 -4.18 1.17
C THR A 39 -13.05 -5.55 1.40
N SER A 40 -13.35 -6.26 0.31
CA SER A 40 -13.88 -7.63 0.39
C SER A 40 -12.85 -8.66 0.86
N ASP A 41 -11.55 -8.32 0.80
CA ASP A 41 -10.44 -9.12 1.26
C ASP A 41 -9.23 -8.18 1.44
N TYR A 42 -8.53 -8.26 2.55
CA TYR A 42 -7.29 -7.53 2.76
C TYR A 42 -6.12 -8.35 2.21
N ARG A 43 -5.52 -7.90 1.12
CA ARG A 43 -4.34 -8.52 0.50
C ARG A 43 -3.08 -7.70 0.76
N PHE A 44 -2.09 -8.31 1.41
CA PHE A 44 -0.74 -7.78 1.59
C PHE A 44 0.22 -8.55 0.68
N ARG A 45 0.82 -7.88 -0.31
CA ARG A 45 1.72 -8.51 -1.30
C ARG A 45 1.10 -9.77 -1.92
N GLY A 46 -0.19 -9.66 -2.33
CA GLY A 46 -0.94 -10.75 -2.94
C GLY A 46 -1.58 -11.74 -1.96
N VAL A 47 -1.10 -11.82 -0.71
CA VAL A 47 -1.54 -12.80 0.30
C VAL A 47 -2.66 -12.21 1.18
N THR A 48 -3.74 -12.99 1.39
CA THR A 48 -4.83 -12.56 2.28
C THR A 48 -4.36 -12.37 3.71
N GLN A 49 -4.88 -11.34 4.35
CA GLN A 49 -4.67 -11.06 5.79
C GLN A 49 -5.95 -11.30 6.59
N THR A 50 -7.04 -11.71 5.92
CA THR A 50 -8.36 -11.90 6.54
C THR A 50 -9.04 -13.21 6.12
N PHE A 51 -8.27 -14.21 5.66
CA PHE A 51 -8.81 -15.47 5.09
C PHE A 51 -9.90 -15.26 4.04
N ASN A 52 -9.77 -14.21 3.20
CA ASN A 52 -10.72 -13.75 2.18
C ASN A 52 -12.04 -13.21 2.76
N ASP A 53 -12.06 -12.82 4.03
CA ASP A 53 -13.17 -12.11 4.64
C ASP A 53 -13.00 -10.58 4.54
N PRO A 54 -14.09 -9.81 4.64
CA PRO A 54 -14.01 -8.36 4.53
C PRO A 54 -13.17 -7.69 5.60
N ALA A 55 -12.49 -6.60 5.21
CA ALA A 55 -11.76 -5.74 6.14
C ALA A 55 -12.27 -4.31 6.14
N VAL A 56 -12.17 -3.69 7.33
CA VAL A 56 -12.35 -2.25 7.57
C VAL A 56 -10.98 -1.68 7.88
N GLN A 57 -10.56 -0.69 7.09
CA GLN A 57 -9.23 -0.11 7.17
C GLN A 57 -9.35 1.39 7.38
N ALA A 58 -8.44 1.96 8.17
CA ALA A 58 -8.36 3.41 8.34
C ALA A 58 -6.90 3.84 8.55
N GLY A 59 -6.59 5.07 8.14
CA GLY A 59 -5.28 5.64 8.36
C GLY A 59 -5.33 7.15 8.49
N PHE A 60 -4.38 7.70 9.25
CA PHE A 60 -4.19 9.14 9.42
C PHE A 60 -2.73 9.49 9.26
N VAL A 61 -2.47 10.63 8.64
CA VAL A 61 -1.12 11.17 8.43
C VAL A 61 -1.09 12.60 8.90
N LEU A 62 -0.13 12.92 9.75
CA LEU A 62 0.28 14.27 10.09
C LEU A 62 1.52 14.62 9.27
N SER A 63 1.41 15.57 8.36
CA SER A 63 2.49 16.00 7.47
C SER A 63 2.92 17.43 7.82
N HIS A 64 4.22 17.70 7.65
CA HIS A 64 4.80 19.03 7.79
C HIS A 64 5.30 19.54 6.43
N GLU A 65 5.26 20.85 6.21
CA GLU A 65 5.68 21.48 4.94
C GLU A 65 7.14 21.21 4.53
N SER A 66 7.99 20.76 5.48
CA SER A 66 9.36 20.33 5.18
C SER A 66 9.42 19.03 4.40
N GLY A 67 8.33 18.26 4.34
CA GLY A 67 8.27 16.91 3.79
C GLY A 67 8.26 15.80 4.84
N ALA A 68 8.57 16.10 6.12
CA ALA A 68 8.48 15.11 7.20
C ALA A 68 7.03 14.77 7.51
N TYR A 69 6.75 13.52 7.84
CA TYR A 69 5.43 13.05 8.23
C TYR A 69 5.47 11.90 9.22
N ALA A 70 4.39 11.74 9.97
CA ALA A 70 4.13 10.57 10.79
C ALA A 70 2.67 10.15 10.61
N GLY A 71 2.40 8.87 10.71
CA GLY A 71 1.04 8.37 10.54
C GLY A 71 0.81 7.10 11.32
N VAL A 72 -0.43 6.67 11.29
CA VAL A 72 -0.88 5.36 11.76
C VAL A 72 -1.91 4.82 10.78
N TRP A 73 -1.80 3.54 10.50
CA TRP A 73 -2.78 2.80 9.72
C TRP A 73 -3.25 1.60 10.53
N GLY A 74 -4.41 1.06 10.22
CA GLY A 74 -4.89 -0.15 10.87
C GLY A 74 -6.00 -0.84 10.08
N SER A 75 -6.14 -2.13 10.36
CA SER A 75 -7.12 -3.05 9.76
C SER A 75 -7.48 -4.15 10.75
N ASN A 76 -8.66 -4.74 10.60
CA ASN A 76 -8.86 -6.06 11.15
C ASN A 76 -8.05 -7.08 10.34
N VAL A 77 -7.55 -8.09 11.02
CA VAL A 77 -6.83 -9.23 10.44
C VAL A 77 -7.35 -10.55 11.03
N ASP A 78 -7.09 -11.64 10.32
CA ASP A 78 -7.33 -13.01 10.80
C ASP A 78 -6.28 -13.94 10.17
N PHE A 79 -5.39 -14.47 10.99
CA PHE A 79 -4.38 -15.45 10.59
C PHE A 79 -4.67 -16.84 11.18
N GLY A 80 -5.87 -17.03 11.75
CA GLY A 80 -6.24 -18.26 12.49
C GLY A 80 -5.61 -18.34 13.89
N GLY A 81 -4.89 -17.29 14.32
CA GLY A 81 -4.28 -17.14 15.64
C GLY A 81 -5.07 -16.18 16.55
N THR A 82 -4.33 -15.43 17.38
CA THR A 82 -4.91 -14.44 18.31
C THR A 82 -4.85 -13.01 17.78
N ALA A 83 -4.16 -12.76 16.66
CA ALA A 83 -4.14 -11.46 16.01
C ALA A 83 -5.50 -11.15 15.35
N HIS A 84 -6.13 -10.05 15.79
CA HIS A 84 -7.42 -9.60 15.26
C HIS A 84 -7.35 -8.18 14.69
N ILE A 85 -6.32 -7.43 15.06
CA ILE A 85 -6.07 -6.05 14.63
C ILE A 85 -4.60 -5.92 14.29
N GLU A 86 -4.33 -5.28 13.16
CA GLU A 86 -3.08 -4.70 12.76
C GLU A 86 -3.14 -3.19 12.98
N LEU A 87 -2.11 -2.61 13.60
CA LEU A 87 -2.03 -1.18 13.89
C LEU A 87 -0.59 -0.69 13.67
N ASP A 88 -0.37 -0.01 12.58
CA ASP A 88 0.94 0.30 12.04
C ASP A 88 1.29 1.77 12.18
N PRO A 89 2.07 2.18 13.19
CA PRO A 89 2.69 3.49 13.19
C PRO A 89 3.84 3.54 12.17
N TYR A 90 3.96 4.68 11.50
CA TYR A 90 5.03 4.93 10.54
C TYR A 90 5.51 6.37 10.56
N ILE A 91 6.75 6.58 10.13
CA ILE A 91 7.35 7.90 9.95
C ILE A 91 8.10 7.94 8.62
N GLY A 92 8.19 9.11 8.03
CA GLY A 92 8.92 9.25 6.79
C GLY A 92 9.22 10.69 6.39
N TYR A 93 9.85 10.78 5.24
CA TYR A 93 10.20 12.04 4.60
C TYR A 93 10.00 11.93 3.10
N ALA A 94 9.20 12.84 2.54
CA ALA A 94 8.92 12.89 1.11
C ALA A 94 9.41 14.22 0.51
N THR A 95 10.02 14.16 -0.66
CA THR A 95 10.51 15.35 -1.37
C THR A 95 10.50 15.15 -2.87
N THR A 96 10.30 16.23 -3.62
CA THR A 96 10.43 16.21 -5.08
C THR A 96 11.91 16.33 -5.47
N LEU A 97 12.38 15.45 -6.34
CA LEU A 97 13.74 15.48 -6.88
C LEU A 97 13.80 16.40 -8.11
N ASP A 98 13.88 17.71 -7.89
CA ASP A 98 13.82 18.74 -8.92
C ASP A 98 14.96 18.68 -9.95
N SER A 99 16.08 18.04 -9.61
CA SER A 99 17.23 17.86 -10.50
C SER A 99 16.99 16.84 -11.64
N PHE A 100 15.94 16.05 -11.55
CA PHE A 100 15.58 15.05 -12.56
C PHE A 100 14.51 15.59 -13.52
N ALA A 101 14.61 15.23 -14.80
CA ALA A 101 13.71 15.75 -15.85
C ALA A 101 12.23 15.49 -15.54
N ASN A 102 11.88 14.34 -14.97
CA ASN A 102 10.51 13.96 -14.63
C ASN A 102 10.13 14.33 -13.20
N LYS A 103 11.00 15.03 -12.46
CA LYS A 103 10.79 15.46 -11.07
C LYS A 103 10.08 14.40 -10.22
N PRO A 104 10.61 13.19 -10.11
CA PRO A 104 9.96 12.15 -9.32
C PRO A 104 9.92 12.57 -7.85
N VAL A 105 8.94 12.06 -7.14
CA VAL A 105 8.87 12.22 -5.70
C VAL A 105 9.56 11.04 -5.06
N LEU A 106 10.58 11.33 -4.25
CA LEU A 106 11.23 10.39 -3.35
C LEU A 106 10.48 10.39 -2.02
N ASP A 107 10.18 9.21 -1.50
CA ASP A 107 9.58 8.98 -0.19
C ASP A 107 10.36 7.85 0.51
N VAL A 108 10.92 8.15 1.69
CA VAL A 108 11.67 7.18 2.50
C VAL A 108 11.15 7.18 3.93
N GLY A 109 11.13 6.03 4.57
CA GLY A 109 10.60 5.97 5.92
C GLY A 109 10.73 4.61 6.57
N LEU A 110 10.15 4.52 7.76
CA LEU A 110 10.05 3.33 8.58
C LEU A 110 8.57 3.02 8.79
N TRP A 111 8.22 1.75 8.63
CA TRP A 111 6.88 1.21 8.86
C TRP A 111 6.97 0.09 9.88
N TYR A 112 6.22 0.19 10.98
CA TYR A 112 6.20 -0.82 12.02
C TYR A 112 4.86 -1.54 11.99
N TYR A 113 4.87 -2.81 11.59
CA TYR A 113 3.72 -3.69 11.63
C TYR A 113 3.52 -4.17 13.05
N ALA A 114 2.37 -3.86 13.65
CA ALA A 114 2.09 -4.20 15.04
C ALA A 114 0.76 -4.94 15.18
N TYR A 115 0.82 -6.05 15.89
CA TYR A 115 -0.31 -6.91 16.22
C TYR A 115 -0.50 -6.93 17.73
N PRO A 116 -1.32 -6.03 18.32
CA PRO A 116 -1.40 -5.84 19.78
C PRO A 116 -1.73 -7.09 20.57
N SER A 117 -2.46 -8.05 19.95
CA SER A 117 -2.84 -9.32 20.61
C SER A 117 -1.83 -10.44 20.38
N GLU A 118 -0.82 -10.25 19.53
CA GLU A 118 0.17 -11.27 19.14
C GLU A 118 1.49 -10.60 18.75
N SER A 119 2.15 -10.01 19.76
CA SER A 119 3.32 -9.14 19.57
C SER A 119 4.54 -9.84 18.97
N ASP A 120 4.58 -11.17 19.00
CA ASP A 120 5.66 -11.97 18.39
C ASP A 120 5.64 -11.88 16.84
N LEU A 121 4.54 -11.39 16.27
CA LEU A 121 4.42 -11.11 14.83
C LEU A 121 4.84 -9.68 14.46
N ASN A 122 5.21 -8.83 15.42
CA ASN A 122 5.58 -7.44 15.15
C ASN A 122 6.93 -7.36 14.45
N TRP A 123 7.03 -6.46 13.46
CA TRP A 123 8.28 -6.26 12.74
C TRP A 123 8.38 -4.86 12.13
N LEU A 124 9.60 -4.44 11.80
CA LEU A 124 9.92 -3.12 11.27
C LEU A 124 10.44 -3.22 9.84
N GLU A 125 9.96 -2.35 8.97
CA GLU A 125 10.40 -2.24 7.58
C GLU A 125 10.98 -0.85 7.29
N LEU A 126 12.13 -0.81 6.65
CA LEU A 126 12.65 0.38 5.98
C LEU A 126 12.12 0.38 4.54
N TYR A 127 11.65 1.51 4.05
CA TYR A 127 11.20 1.62 2.66
C TYR A 127 11.79 2.84 1.94
N GLY A 128 11.91 2.69 0.62
CA GLY A 128 12.19 3.76 -0.32
C GLY A 128 11.28 3.66 -1.53
N LYS A 129 10.62 4.77 -1.90
CA LYS A 129 9.67 4.80 -3.02
C LYS A 129 10.02 5.97 -3.96
N LEU A 130 9.79 5.76 -5.25
CA LEU A 130 9.85 6.80 -6.27
C LEU A 130 8.53 6.83 -7.02
N THR A 131 7.90 8.00 -7.07
CA THR A 131 6.67 8.22 -7.84
C THR A 131 6.95 9.13 -9.01
N PHE A 132 6.72 8.62 -10.21
CA PHE A 132 6.81 9.34 -11.48
C PHE A 132 5.40 9.69 -11.94
N LYS A 133 5.18 10.96 -12.32
CA LYS A 133 3.90 11.44 -12.87
C LYS A 133 3.94 11.50 -14.38
N ASP A 134 2.77 11.46 -15.00
CA ASP A 134 2.57 11.59 -16.45
C ASP A 134 3.38 10.58 -17.28
N VAL A 135 3.56 9.36 -16.78
CA VAL A 135 4.30 8.30 -17.45
C VAL A 135 3.44 7.70 -18.55
N LEU A 136 3.89 7.81 -19.81
CA LEU A 136 3.23 7.36 -21.04
C LEU A 136 1.93 8.11 -21.37
N VAL A 137 1.10 8.43 -20.38
CA VAL A 137 -0.22 9.09 -20.53
C VAL A 137 -0.32 10.20 -19.49
N GLN A 138 -0.89 11.34 -19.88
CA GLN A 138 -1.15 12.45 -18.97
C GLN A 138 -2.08 12.01 -17.82
N GLY A 139 -1.71 12.32 -16.58
CA GLY A 139 -2.42 11.92 -15.38
C GLY A 139 -2.08 10.51 -14.89
N ALA A 140 -1.31 9.71 -15.65
CA ALA A 140 -0.83 8.43 -15.20
C ALA A 140 0.31 8.56 -14.18
N SER A 141 0.50 7.55 -13.35
CA SER A 141 1.61 7.48 -12.39
C SER A 141 2.25 6.10 -12.39
N LEU A 142 3.58 6.08 -12.22
CA LEU A 142 4.36 4.89 -11.92
C LEU A 142 4.99 5.06 -10.56
N LEU A 143 4.64 4.20 -9.62
CA LEU A 143 5.31 4.08 -8.34
C LEU A 143 6.24 2.87 -8.40
N THR A 144 7.48 3.04 -7.96
CA THR A 144 8.41 1.94 -7.69
C THR A 144 8.82 1.99 -6.23
N ALA A 145 8.95 0.82 -5.60
CA ALA A 145 9.27 0.72 -4.19
C ALA A 145 10.29 -0.38 -3.92
N VAL A 146 11.10 -0.18 -2.90
CA VAL A 146 11.93 -1.18 -2.26
C VAL A 146 11.68 -1.13 -0.76
N ASN A 147 11.47 -2.29 -0.15
CA ASN A 147 11.30 -2.45 1.28
C ASN A 147 12.31 -3.47 1.78
N TYR A 148 12.82 -3.28 3.00
CA TYR A 148 13.77 -4.17 3.66
C TYR A 148 13.43 -4.31 5.13
N THR A 149 13.56 -5.51 5.64
CA THR A 149 13.53 -5.82 7.06
C THR A 149 14.61 -6.85 7.39
N ASN A 150 15.08 -6.85 8.62
CA ASN A 150 15.90 -7.91 9.18
C ASN A 150 15.13 -8.81 10.15
N ASP A 151 13.82 -8.64 10.19
CA ASP A 151 12.94 -9.37 11.13
C ASP A 151 11.57 -9.64 10.47
N PHE A 152 11.59 -10.36 9.33
CA PHE A 152 10.38 -10.64 8.56
C PHE A 152 9.38 -11.43 9.40
N VAL A 153 8.18 -10.84 9.59
CA VAL A 153 7.06 -11.39 10.38
C VAL A 153 7.45 -11.88 11.78
N GLY A 154 8.44 -11.21 12.43
CA GLY A 154 8.91 -11.54 13.76
C GLY A 154 9.77 -12.81 13.86
N LEU A 155 10.43 -13.22 12.78
CA LEU A 155 11.21 -14.46 12.71
C LEU A 155 12.73 -14.26 12.64
N ASP A 156 13.24 -13.03 12.88
CA ASP A 156 14.66 -12.69 12.76
C ASP A 156 15.26 -13.10 11.38
N LYS A 157 14.50 -12.86 10.29
CA LYS A 157 14.91 -13.17 8.91
C LYS A 157 14.98 -11.91 8.08
N ASP A 158 16.05 -11.80 7.27
CA ASP A 158 16.17 -10.73 6.30
C ASP A 158 15.15 -10.92 5.17
N ALA A 159 14.44 -9.86 4.81
CA ALA A 159 13.55 -9.90 3.66
C ALA A 159 13.58 -8.61 2.84
N TRP A 160 13.35 -8.76 1.54
CA TRP A 160 13.22 -7.70 0.56
C TRP A 160 11.88 -7.80 -0.17
N TYR A 161 11.30 -6.63 -0.43
CA TYR A 161 10.16 -6.51 -1.33
C TYR A 161 10.43 -5.43 -2.36
N LEU A 162 10.28 -5.78 -3.64
CA LEU A 162 10.35 -4.85 -4.76
C LEU A 162 8.96 -4.74 -5.38
N ASN A 163 8.53 -3.52 -5.71
CA ASN A 163 7.22 -3.29 -6.31
C ASN A 163 7.28 -2.23 -7.41
N ALA A 164 6.46 -2.44 -8.45
CA ALA A 164 6.12 -1.44 -9.43
C ALA A 164 4.60 -1.40 -9.62
N THR A 165 3.99 -0.22 -9.43
CA THR A 165 2.54 0.00 -9.61
C THR A 165 2.31 1.09 -10.63
N TYR A 166 1.56 0.80 -11.68
CA TYR A 166 1.13 1.75 -12.70
C TYR A 166 -0.36 2.02 -12.58
N SER A 167 -0.73 3.30 -12.53
CA SER A 167 -2.11 3.77 -12.49
C SER A 167 -2.36 4.74 -13.62
N VAL A 168 -3.50 4.61 -14.31
CA VAL A 168 -3.83 5.43 -15.49
C VAL A 168 -5.30 5.83 -15.49
N PRO A 169 -5.63 7.14 -15.64
CA PRO A 169 -7.01 7.58 -15.82
C PRO A 169 -7.48 7.34 -17.27
N PHE A 170 -8.75 7.01 -17.44
CA PHE A 170 -9.37 6.86 -18.77
C PHE A 170 -10.07 8.17 -19.16
N GLY A 171 -9.25 9.18 -19.47
CA GLY A 171 -9.72 10.52 -19.79
C GLY A 171 -10.42 11.19 -18.60
N THR A 172 -11.61 11.78 -18.84
CA THR A 172 -12.41 12.48 -17.82
C THR A 172 -13.62 11.67 -17.35
N THR A 173 -13.63 10.36 -17.59
CA THR A 173 -14.79 9.48 -17.32
C THR A 173 -14.98 9.16 -15.85
N GLY A 174 -13.99 9.41 -15.01
CA GLY A 174 -13.89 8.92 -13.65
C GLY A 174 -13.33 7.50 -13.55
N PHE A 175 -13.33 6.74 -14.65
CA PHE A 175 -12.69 5.41 -14.69
C PHE A 175 -11.18 5.52 -14.84
N GLY A 176 -10.49 4.50 -14.34
CA GLY A 176 -9.05 4.31 -14.49
C GLY A 176 -8.68 2.85 -14.46
N GLY A 177 -7.40 2.56 -14.70
CA GLY A 177 -6.81 1.24 -14.57
C GLY A 177 -5.66 1.25 -13.59
N VAL A 178 -5.42 0.11 -12.95
CA VAL A 178 -4.27 -0.13 -12.09
C VAL A 178 -3.66 -1.49 -12.41
N ALA A 179 -2.33 -1.54 -12.47
CA ALA A 179 -1.57 -2.78 -12.56
C ALA A 179 -0.37 -2.69 -11.62
N ALA A 180 -0.08 -3.76 -10.90
CA ALA A 180 1.09 -3.85 -10.04
C ALA A 180 1.77 -5.21 -10.20
N LEU A 181 3.08 -5.21 -9.98
CA LEU A 181 3.92 -6.39 -9.91
C LEU A 181 4.85 -6.23 -8.71
N GLY A 182 4.91 -7.24 -7.86
CA GLY A 182 5.76 -7.29 -6.69
C GLY A 182 6.65 -8.53 -6.69
N TYR A 183 7.76 -8.48 -5.98
CA TYR A 183 8.66 -9.60 -5.75
C TYR A 183 9.09 -9.57 -4.29
N THR A 184 8.77 -10.62 -3.56
CA THR A 184 9.19 -10.85 -2.17
C THR A 184 10.27 -11.92 -2.15
N GLN A 185 11.33 -11.69 -1.38
CA GLN A 185 12.30 -12.70 -0.98
C GLN A 185 12.53 -12.59 0.52
N ALA A 186 12.57 -13.72 1.24
CA ALA A 186 12.90 -13.76 2.65
C ALA A 186 13.85 -14.94 2.92
N ASP A 187 15.00 -14.65 3.53
CA ASP A 187 16.05 -15.63 3.77
C ASP A 187 15.53 -16.76 4.70
N GLU A 188 15.77 -18.01 4.28
CA GLU A 188 15.38 -19.20 5.05
C GLU A 188 13.87 -19.27 5.42
N TYR A 189 13.00 -18.63 4.62
CA TYR A 189 11.54 -18.69 4.77
C TYR A 189 10.95 -19.46 3.59
N ASP A 190 10.09 -20.44 3.86
CA ASP A 190 9.42 -21.24 2.83
C ASP A 190 8.02 -20.67 2.58
N PHE A 191 7.84 -19.99 1.46
CA PHE A 191 6.52 -19.50 1.02
C PHE A 191 5.63 -20.59 0.44
N GLY A 192 6.22 -21.74 0.04
CA GLY A 192 5.56 -22.89 -0.55
C GLY A 192 6.50 -23.59 -1.53
N GLY A 193 6.48 -24.94 -1.55
CA GLY A 193 7.32 -25.73 -2.45
C GLY A 193 8.83 -25.72 -2.14
N GLY A 194 9.26 -25.07 -1.07
CA GLY A 194 10.66 -24.87 -0.71
C GLY A 194 11.27 -23.57 -1.28
N ASP A 195 10.44 -22.69 -1.86
CA ASP A 195 10.89 -21.42 -2.42
C ASP A 195 10.93 -20.32 -1.34
N ASP A 196 12.05 -19.60 -1.27
CA ASP A 196 12.28 -18.47 -0.37
C ASP A 196 11.79 -17.12 -0.96
N HIS A 197 11.08 -17.18 -2.08
CA HIS A 197 10.59 -16.01 -2.80
C HIS A 197 9.27 -16.29 -3.53
N TYR A 198 8.59 -15.21 -3.91
CA TYR A 198 7.42 -15.26 -4.80
C TYR A 198 7.18 -13.93 -5.50
N VAL A 199 6.38 -13.98 -6.55
CA VAL A 199 5.86 -12.81 -7.28
C VAL A 199 4.40 -12.61 -6.93
N ASP A 200 4.01 -11.38 -6.63
CA ASP A 200 2.62 -10.97 -6.53
C ASP A 200 2.23 -10.03 -7.68
N TRP A 201 0.95 -9.99 -8.00
CA TRP A 201 0.45 -9.13 -9.04
C TRP A 201 -0.98 -8.64 -8.74
N LYS A 202 -1.30 -7.46 -9.30
CA LYS A 202 -2.65 -6.90 -9.29
C LYS A 202 -2.97 -6.32 -10.66
N ALA A 203 -4.22 -6.52 -11.13
CA ALA A 203 -4.78 -5.86 -12.30
C ALA A 203 -6.24 -5.48 -12.01
N GLY A 204 -6.58 -4.20 -12.16
CA GLY A 204 -7.89 -3.71 -11.75
C GLY A 204 -8.37 -2.50 -12.51
N VAL A 205 -9.65 -2.19 -12.28
CA VAL A 205 -10.33 -0.99 -12.74
C VAL A 205 -10.74 -0.17 -11.53
N THR A 206 -10.56 1.15 -11.63
CA THR A 206 -10.94 2.11 -10.60
C THR A 206 -12.06 3.03 -11.10
N TYR A 207 -12.85 3.56 -10.16
CA TYR A 207 -13.82 4.60 -10.46
C TYR A 207 -13.81 5.66 -9.37
N SER A 208 -13.48 6.90 -9.73
CA SER A 208 -13.51 8.07 -8.85
C SER A 208 -14.85 8.78 -8.97
N PHE A 209 -15.56 8.92 -7.86
CA PHE A 209 -16.90 9.52 -7.81
C PHE A 209 -16.80 11.05 -7.83
N ALA A 210 -17.14 11.68 -8.95
CA ALA A 210 -17.07 13.14 -9.08
C ALA A 210 -17.97 13.89 -8.08
N SER A 211 -19.08 13.28 -7.64
CA SER A 211 -20.02 13.88 -6.68
C SER A 211 -19.57 13.78 -5.22
N VAL A 212 -18.56 12.96 -4.92
CA VAL A 212 -18.04 12.77 -3.55
C VAL A 212 -16.51 12.83 -3.63
N SER A 213 -15.94 13.98 -3.32
CA SER A 213 -14.50 14.17 -3.33
C SER A 213 -13.78 13.09 -2.54
N GLY A 214 -12.70 12.53 -3.07
CA GLY A 214 -11.89 11.50 -2.43
C GLY A 214 -12.55 10.11 -2.31
N LEU A 215 -13.74 9.87 -2.88
CA LEU A 215 -14.35 8.54 -2.91
C LEU A 215 -13.93 7.81 -4.19
N THR A 216 -13.37 6.61 -4.02
CA THR A 216 -12.92 5.76 -5.13
C THR A 216 -13.35 4.31 -4.88
N ALA A 217 -13.88 3.64 -5.91
CA ALA A 217 -14.08 2.20 -5.92
C ALA A 217 -13.01 1.54 -6.80
N GLU A 218 -12.52 0.38 -6.39
CA GLU A 218 -11.61 -0.46 -7.16
C GLU A 218 -12.16 -1.89 -7.22
N LEU A 219 -12.10 -2.51 -8.39
CA LEU A 219 -12.28 -3.95 -8.57
C LEU A 219 -11.04 -4.49 -9.24
N ALA A 220 -10.32 -5.39 -8.56
CA ALA A 220 -9.05 -5.93 -9.02
C ALA A 220 -9.01 -7.46 -8.91
N ALA A 221 -8.30 -8.10 -9.83
CA ALA A 221 -7.75 -9.43 -9.64
C ALA A 221 -6.38 -9.29 -8.98
N ILE A 222 -6.14 -10.05 -7.90
CA ILE A 222 -4.90 -10.05 -7.13
C ILE A 222 -4.49 -11.50 -6.91
N GLY A 223 -3.22 -11.82 -7.09
CA GLY A 223 -2.71 -13.18 -6.92
C GLY A 223 -1.20 -13.23 -6.74
N THR A 224 -0.72 -14.44 -6.52
CA THR A 224 0.70 -14.78 -6.39
C THR A 224 1.04 -15.98 -7.28
N ASP A 225 2.33 -16.29 -7.42
CA ASP A 225 2.86 -17.51 -8.02
C ASP A 225 3.34 -18.54 -6.96
N ILE A 226 2.96 -18.35 -5.69
CA ILE A 226 3.29 -19.27 -4.60
C ILE A 226 2.80 -20.69 -4.94
N ASP A 227 3.69 -21.69 -4.79
CA ASP A 227 3.34 -23.09 -4.99
C ASP A 227 2.36 -23.56 -3.91
N THR A 228 1.21 -24.07 -4.36
CA THR A 228 0.12 -24.49 -3.48
C THR A 228 -0.02 -26.02 -3.35
N ASP A 229 0.84 -26.81 -3.97
CA ASP A 229 0.66 -28.28 -4.07
C ASP A 229 0.59 -28.96 -2.68
N THR A 230 1.32 -28.45 -1.71
CA THR A 230 1.37 -29.00 -0.34
C THR A 230 0.43 -28.28 0.64
N MET A 231 -0.27 -27.22 0.21
CA MET A 231 -1.12 -26.41 1.07
C MET A 231 -2.50 -27.01 1.30
N THR A 232 -3.12 -26.66 2.43
CA THR A 232 -4.55 -26.93 2.67
C THR A 232 -5.42 -26.05 1.77
N ASP A 233 -6.67 -26.46 1.51
CA ASP A 233 -7.61 -25.66 0.69
C ASP A 233 -7.81 -24.24 1.22
N LEU A 234 -7.77 -24.05 2.54
CA LEU A 234 -7.89 -22.75 3.18
C LEU A 234 -6.66 -21.88 2.87
N SER A 235 -5.46 -22.44 3.03
CA SER A 235 -4.20 -21.72 2.74
C SER A 235 -4.07 -21.40 1.25
N LYS A 236 -4.47 -22.32 0.36
CA LYS A 236 -4.49 -22.08 -1.09
C LYS A 236 -5.30 -20.84 -1.46
N ARG A 237 -6.52 -20.73 -0.93
CA ARG A 237 -7.41 -19.57 -1.19
C ARG A 237 -6.80 -18.25 -0.73
N GLY A 238 -5.87 -18.29 0.23
CA GLY A 238 -5.16 -17.12 0.74
C GLY A 238 -4.12 -16.56 -0.22
N VAL A 239 -3.56 -17.37 -1.10
CA VAL A 239 -2.46 -17.00 -2.02
C VAL A 239 -2.86 -17.04 -3.51
N GLU A 240 -3.90 -17.81 -3.83
CA GLU A 240 -4.44 -17.90 -5.20
C GLU A 240 -5.07 -16.59 -5.66
N THR A 241 -5.23 -16.46 -6.97
CA THR A 241 -5.87 -15.31 -7.58
C THR A 241 -7.32 -15.15 -7.08
N GLY A 242 -7.61 -13.99 -6.51
CA GLY A 242 -8.93 -13.58 -6.06
C GLY A 242 -9.40 -12.28 -6.68
N ALA A 243 -10.73 -12.11 -6.78
CA ALA A 243 -11.31 -10.82 -7.12
C ALA A 243 -11.58 -10.03 -5.83
N VAL A 244 -11.00 -8.84 -5.74
CA VAL A 244 -11.11 -7.96 -4.57
C VAL A 244 -11.81 -6.67 -4.96
N PHE A 245 -12.86 -6.32 -4.23
CA PHE A 245 -13.53 -5.03 -4.33
C PHE A 245 -13.15 -4.16 -3.13
N THR A 246 -12.74 -2.92 -3.40
CA THR A 246 -12.40 -1.95 -2.35
C THR A 246 -13.11 -0.63 -2.61
N LEU A 247 -13.73 -0.07 -1.57
CA LEU A 247 -14.29 1.27 -1.56
C LEU A 247 -13.48 2.13 -0.57
N THR A 248 -12.83 3.16 -1.07
CA THR A 248 -11.96 4.05 -0.28
C THR A 248 -12.49 5.46 -0.25
N LYS A 249 -12.52 6.08 0.92
CA LYS A 249 -12.76 7.50 1.13
C LYS A 249 -11.51 8.15 1.73
N ALA A 250 -10.99 9.14 1.03
CA ALA A 250 -9.97 10.03 1.54
C ALA A 250 -10.58 11.36 2.01
N PHE A 251 -9.98 12.01 3.00
CA PHE A 251 -10.42 13.27 3.60
C PHE A 251 -9.24 14.03 4.23
#